data_9587125f83ec7b02d8c0f106339ebca8
#
_entry.id   9587125f83ec7b02d8c0f106339ebca8
#
_cell.length_a   1.000
_cell.length_b   1.000
_cell.length_c   1.000
_cell.angle_alpha   90.00
_cell.angle_beta   90.00
_cell.angle_gamma   90.00
#
_symmetry.space_group_name_H-M   'P 1'
#
loop_
_entity.id
_entity.type
_entity.pdbx_description
1 polymer ?
#
loop_
_entity_poly.entity_id
_entity_poly.type
_entity_poly.pdbx_seq_one_letter_code
_entity_poly.pdbx_strand_id
1 'polypeptide(L)'
;MSFANTFKALSHPVRRAILDLLKMGSLSAGEIAEHFELTGATISHHLNILKKADLILETRQKNYIYYELNTSVLEEIVVWLAELK
;
A
#
# COMPACT_ATOMS: atom_id res chain seq x y z
N MET A 1 -7.62 -14.69 4.46
CA MET A 1 -6.47 -13.81 4.14
C MET A 1 -5.23 -14.29 4.87
N SER A 2 -4.07 -14.23 4.22
CA SER A 2 -2.80 -14.58 4.85
C SER A 2 -2.16 -13.34 5.47
N PHE A 3 -2.06 -13.28 6.77
CA PHE A 3 -1.38 -12.18 7.46
C PHE A 3 0.13 -12.19 7.26
N ALA A 4 0.71 -13.30 6.83
CA ALA A 4 2.15 -13.37 6.58
C ALA A 4 2.59 -12.34 5.53
N ASN A 5 1.89 -12.26 4.40
CA ASN A 5 2.18 -11.27 3.37
C ASN A 5 1.91 -9.84 3.85
N THR A 6 0.88 -9.67 4.67
CA THR A 6 0.52 -8.38 5.26
C THR A 6 1.66 -7.85 6.11
N PHE A 7 2.15 -8.63 7.06
CA PHE A 7 3.22 -8.18 7.95
C PHE A 7 4.54 -8.01 7.22
N LYS A 8 4.82 -8.86 6.25
CA LYS A 8 6.01 -8.71 5.40
C LYS A 8 5.96 -7.37 4.65
N ALA A 9 4.82 -7.02 4.07
CA ALA A 9 4.66 -5.75 3.38
C ALA A 9 4.83 -4.57 4.33
N LEU A 10 4.32 -4.67 5.55
CA LEU A 10 4.41 -3.60 6.56
C LEU A 10 5.81 -3.47 7.18
N SER A 11 6.69 -4.43 6.97
CA SER A 11 8.00 -4.44 7.61
C SER A 11 9.01 -3.43 7.04
N HIS A 12 8.71 -2.84 5.89
CA HIS A 12 9.62 -1.91 5.22
C HIS A 12 9.18 -0.46 5.40
N PRO A 13 10.08 0.44 5.83
CA PRO A 13 9.71 1.85 6.09
C PRO A 13 9.15 2.58 4.87
N VAL A 14 9.68 2.33 3.67
CA VAL A 14 9.15 2.97 2.46
C VAL A 14 7.71 2.54 2.20
N ARG A 15 7.40 1.26 2.39
CA ARG A 15 6.04 0.79 2.19
C ARG A 15 5.07 1.39 3.20
N ARG A 16 5.48 1.52 4.46
CA ARG A 16 4.65 2.23 5.45
C ARG A 16 4.44 3.70 5.08
N ALA A 17 5.49 4.36 4.56
CA ALA A 17 5.39 5.74 4.11
C ALA A 17 4.43 5.89 2.93
N ILE A 18 4.41 4.93 2.01
CA ILE A 18 3.44 4.92 0.91
C ILE A 18 2.02 4.83 1.45
N LEU A 19 1.78 3.94 2.40
CA LEU A 19 0.45 3.83 3.01
C LEU A 19 0.04 5.13 3.69
N ASP A 20 0.97 5.81 4.37
CA ASP A 20 0.70 7.11 4.98
C ASP A 20 0.29 8.15 3.94
N LEU A 21 0.94 8.18 2.78
CA LEU A 21 0.55 9.10 1.70
C LEU A 21 -0.89 8.85 1.23
N LEU A 22 -1.29 7.59 1.18
CA LEU A 22 -2.61 7.22 0.66
C LEU A 22 -3.75 7.47 1.64
N LYS A 23 -3.44 7.90 2.88
CA LYS A 23 -4.48 8.29 3.85
C LYS A 23 -5.35 9.44 3.34
N MET A 24 -4.78 10.32 2.54
CA MET A 24 -5.47 11.51 2.04
C MET A 24 -6.28 11.23 0.77
N GLY A 25 -6.20 10.04 0.24
CA GLY A 25 -6.93 9.65 -0.95
C GLY A 25 -6.05 8.97 -1.99
N SER A 26 -6.65 8.67 -3.12
CA SER A 26 -6.01 7.98 -4.24
C SER A 26 -4.88 8.83 -4.85
N LEU A 27 -3.76 8.20 -5.18
CA LEU A 27 -2.63 8.83 -5.86
C LEU A 27 -2.18 7.97 -7.01
N SER A 28 -1.70 8.61 -8.08
CA SER A 28 -1.06 7.89 -9.18
C SER A 28 0.33 7.41 -8.77
N ALA A 29 0.86 6.43 -9.51
CA ALA A 29 2.23 5.95 -9.29
C ALA A 29 3.24 7.08 -9.38
N GLY A 30 3.08 8.00 -10.35
CA GLY A 30 3.96 9.16 -10.51
C GLY A 30 3.90 10.11 -9.31
N GLU A 31 2.70 10.38 -8.82
CA GLU A 31 2.52 11.24 -7.64
C GLU A 31 3.18 10.62 -6.40
N ILE A 32 3.04 9.32 -6.23
CA ILE A 32 3.69 8.61 -5.12
C ILE A 32 5.22 8.74 -5.26
N ALA A 33 5.75 8.49 -6.45
CA ALA A 33 7.19 8.53 -6.71
C ALA A 33 7.82 9.89 -6.40
N GLU A 34 7.06 10.97 -6.59
CA GLU A 34 7.54 12.33 -6.31
C GLU A 34 7.91 12.56 -4.85
N HIS A 35 7.38 11.75 -3.94
CA HIS A 35 7.65 11.88 -2.50
C HIS A 35 8.92 11.15 -2.06
N PHE A 36 9.59 10.45 -2.95
CA PHE A 36 10.75 9.63 -2.60
C PHE A 36 11.93 9.91 -3.52
N GLU A 37 13.14 9.81 -2.98
CA GLU A 37 14.37 9.85 -3.77
C GLU A 37 14.78 8.44 -4.19
N LEU A 38 13.85 7.74 -4.85
CA LEU A 38 14.03 6.37 -5.30
C LEU A 38 13.68 6.26 -6.79
N THR A 39 14.23 5.26 -7.46
CA THR A 39 13.89 5.04 -8.87
C THR A 39 12.44 4.60 -9.00
N GLY A 40 11.87 4.83 -10.20
CA GLY A 40 10.53 4.36 -10.50
C GLY A 40 10.41 2.84 -10.36
N ALA A 41 11.44 2.12 -10.74
CA ALA A 41 11.46 0.65 -10.61
C ALA A 41 11.38 0.22 -9.14
N THR A 42 12.08 0.91 -8.25
CA THR A 42 12.05 0.62 -6.82
C THR A 42 10.66 0.89 -6.23
N ILE A 43 10.07 2.04 -6.59
CA ILE A 43 8.71 2.37 -6.16
C ILE A 43 7.71 1.34 -6.66
N SER A 44 7.78 0.95 -7.94
CA SER A 44 6.91 -0.08 -8.51
C SER A 44 7.03 -1.41 -7.79
N HIS A 45 8.25 -1.77 -7.38
CA HIS A 45 8.50 -2.98 -6.60
C HIS A 45 7.73 -2.95 -5.25
N HIS A 46 7.82 -1.82 -4.55
CA HIS A 46 7.11 -1.66 -3.28
C HIS A 46 5.59 -1.66 -3.46
N LEU A 47 5.11 -0.99 -4.51
CA LEU A 47 3.67 -0.98 -4.82
C LEU A 47 3.16 -2.39 -5.13
N ASN A 48 3.95 -3.18 -5.84
CA ASN A 48 3.60 -4.57 -6.15
C ASN A 48 3.47 -5.42 -4.89
N ILE A 49 4.40 -5.27 -3.95
CA ILE A 49 4.36 -6.01 -2.68
C ILE A 49 3.11 -5.62 -1.89
N LEU A 50 2.81 -4.33 -1.81
CA LEU A 50 1.61 -3.84 -1.12
C LEU A 50 0.33 -4.35 -1.78
N LYS A 51 0.30 -4.36 -3.12
CA LYS A 51 -0.86 -4.84 -3.87
C LYS A 51 -1.09 -6.34 -3.65
N LYS A 52 -0.03 -7.13 -3.70
CA LYS A 52 -0.12 -8.59 -3.48
C LYS A 52 -0.54 -8.94 -2.06
N ALA A 53 -0.25 -8.07 -1.10
CA ALA A 53 -0.69 -8.23 0.28
C ALA A 53 -2.11 -7.70 0.50
N ASP A 54 -2.76 -7.22 -0.53
CA ASP A 54 -4.11 -6.63 -0.50
C ASP A 54 -4.25 -5.40 0.40
N LEU A 55 -3.14 -4.70 0.66
CA LEU A 55 -3.15 -3.47 1.46
C LEU A 55 -3.55 -2.25 0.66
N ILE A 56 -3.38 -2.31 -0.65
CA ILE A 56 -3.78 -1.26 -1.58
C ILE A 56 -4.55 -1.86 -2.76
N LEU A 57 -5.40 -1.04 -3.35
CA LEU A 57 -6.14 -1.38 -4.56
C LEU A 57 -5.61 -0.54 -5.72
N GLU A 58 -5.58 -1.14 -6.89
CA GLU A 58 -5.11 -0.51 -8.10
C GLU A 58 -6.29 -0.24 -9.03
N THR A 59 -6.37 0.97 -9.56
CA THR A 59 -7.38 1.36 -10.55
C THR A 59 -6.70 2.00 -11.73
N ARG A 60 -7.02 1.53 -12.94
CA ARG A 60 -6.49 2.11 -14.16
C ARG A 60 -7.50 3.11 -14.74
N GLN A 61 -7.06 4.34 -14.95
CA GLN A 61 -7.86 5.38 -15.58
C GLN A 61 -7.06 5.99 -16.72
N LYS A 62 -7.51 5.83 -17.96
CA LYS A 62 -6.81 6.31 -19.18
C LYS A 62 -5.37 5.75 -19.18
N ASN A 63 -4.39 6.63 -19.15
CA ASN A 63 -2.97 6.25 -19.20
C ASN A 63 -2.32 6.17 -17.83
N TYR A 64 -3.10 6.34 -16.75
CA TYR A 64 -2.57 6.40 -15.40
C TYR A 64 -3.06 5.23 -14.57
N ILE A 65 -2.20 4.81 -13.64
CA ILE A 65 -2.55 3.81 -12.62
C ILE A 65 -2.63 4.54 -11.29
N TYR A 66 -3.77 4.41 -10.62
CA TYR A 66 -4.02 5.01 -9.31
C TYR A 66 -4.07 3.95 -8.24
N TYR A 67 -3.62 4.30 -7.06
CA TYR A 67 -3.60 3.42 -5.89
C TYR A 67 -4.37 4.05 -4.74
N GLU A 68 -5.07 3.22 -3.98
CA GLU A 68 -5.77 3.67 -2.78
C GLU A 68 -5.66 2.60 -1.71
N LEU A 69 -5.89 2.98 -0.45
CA LEU A 69 -5.88 2.04 0.66
C LEU A 69 -7.04 1.05 0.52
N ASN A 70 -6.77 -0.22 0.81
CA ASN A 70 -7.82 -1.21 0.97
C ASN A 70 -8.26 -1.21 2.43
N THR A 71 -9.22 -0.35 2.76
CA THR A 71 -9.65 -0.14 4.13
C THR A 71 -10.30 -1.38 4.74
N SER A 72 -10.95 -2.21 3.92
CA SER A 72 -11.55 -3.47 4.41
C SER A 72 -10.50 -4.42 5.00
N VAL A 73 -9.38 -4.58 4.30
CA VAL A 73 -8.29 -5.44 4.77
C VAL A 73 -7.61 -4.83 6.00
N LEU A 74 -7.39 -3.51 6.00
CA LEU A 74 -6.80 -2.83 7.15
C LEU A 74 -7.68 -3.00 8.39
N GLU A 75 -9.00 -2.92 8.25
CA GLU A 75 -9.93 -3.16 9.34
C GLU A 75 -9.86 -4.59 9.87
N GLU A 76 -9.69 -5.58 9.01
CA GLU A 76 -9.52 -6.98 9.43
C GLU A 76 -8.28 -7.14 10.33
N ILE A 77 -7.19 -6.45 9.99
CA ILE A 77 -5.96 -6.47 10.79
C ILE A 77 -6.21 -5.83 12.16
N VAL A 78 -6.90 -4.70 12.19
CA VAL A 78 -7.23 -4.00 13.43
C VAL A 78 -8.08 -4.89 14.33
N VAL A 79 -9.09 -5.54 13.78
CA VAL A 79 -9.96 -6.45 14.53
C VAL A 79 -9.14 -7.60 15.11
N TRP A 80 -8.29 -8.22 14.31
CA TRP A 80 -7.46 -9.32 14.78
C TRP A 80 -6.54 -8.89 15.92
N LEU A 81 -5.89 -7.73 15.79
CA LEU A 81 -5.04 -7.19 16.86
C LEU A 81 -5.82 -6.91 18.14
N ALA A 82 -7.03 -6.36 17.99
CA ALA A 82 -7.91 -6.06 19.13
C ALA A 82 -8.32 -7.32 19.91
N GLU A 83 -8.46 -8.43 19.20
CA GLU A 83 -8.85 -9.70 19.81
C GLU A 83 -7.72 -10.33 20.65
N LEU A 84 -6.50 -9.84 20.52
CA LEU A 84 -5.35 -10.33 21.29
C LEU A 84 -5.28 -9.77 22.71
N LYS A 85 -6.12 -8.83 23.05
CA LYS A 85 -6.16 -8.24 24.38
C LYS A 85 -6.82 -9.19 25.38
#